data_b92668db1c3e298b7ae8ab1435d0cf65
#
_entry.id   b92668db1c3e298b7ae8ab1435d0cf65
#
_cell.length_a   1.000
_cell.length_b   1.000
_cell.length_c   1.000
_cell.angle_alpha   90.00
_cell.angle_beta   90.00
_cell.angle_gamma   90.00
#
_symmetry.space_group_name_H-M   'P 1'
#
loop_
_entity.id
_entity.type
_entity.pdbx_description
1 polymer ?
#
loop_
_entity_poly.entity_id
_entity_poly.type
_entity_poly.pdbx_seq_one_letter_code
_entity_poly.pdbx_strand_id
1 'polypeptide(L)'
;LNKNGYDTLLGSHPCWKQLIESSNVKFVPIGPDIDIEKEAAVIRGKNKNPMLSMLKTMNFVFDIIVKSTGEVFEACKGMDLIVVSHAQMGATEAEVLGIPTVNVTLQPEMIPEKLKKQTFIKKVIGSFIAGQIAKPYNKIRKKYNLKPAKDIGMIMSSNYDLIPISKYAKERNPYWEPHHVFTGFWYQDEKDYQPEENLDNFLKRGDKPILLALGAMSFEDKAEVNKLDMFVKAFEKTGYRAIVQGFQKS
;
A
#
# COMPACT_ATOMS: atom_id res chain seq x y z
N LEU A 1 -1.32 15.23 -12.18
CA LEU A 1 -2.53 16.04 -11.94
C LEU A 1 -2.19 17.52 -11.94
N ASN A 2 -1.29 18.02 -11.09
CA ASN A 2 -0.91 19.44 -11.07
C ASN A 2 -0.48 19.98 -12.44
N LYS A 3 0.33 19.21 -13.21
CA LYS A 3 0.75 19.58 -14.58
C LYS A 3 -0.42 19.74 -15.55
N ASN A 4 -1.58 19.17 -15.23
CA ASN A 4 -2.80 19.23 -16.02
C ASN A 4 -3.83 20.24 -15.45
N GLY A 5 -3.39 21.13 -14.54
CA GLY A 5 -4.23 22.21 -14.02
C GLY A 5 -5.13 21.83 -12.82
N TYR A 6 -4.98 20.65 -12.27
CA TYR A 6 -5.71 20.24 -11.06
C TYR A 6 -4.95 20.70 -9.81
N ASP A 7 -5.66 21.27 -8.84
CA ASP A 7 -5.10 21.55 -7.52
C ASP A 7 -5.15 20.27 -6.68
N THR A 8 -3.99 19.73 -6.32
CA THR A 8 -3.90 18.45 -5.62
C THR A 8 -3.33 18.60 -4.23
N LEU A 9 -3.96 17.90 -3.29
CA LEU A 9 -3.54 17.79 -1.90
C LEU A 9 -3.31 16.32 -1.59
N LEU A 10 -2.16 15.97 -1.02
CA LEU A 10 -1.86 14.62 -0.58
C LEU A 10 -1.84 14.53 0.95
N GLY A 11 -2.80 13.81 1.49
CA GLY A 11 -2.84 13.45 2.92
C GLY A 11 -1.99 12.22 3.17
N SER A 12 -1.00 12.32 4.07
CA SER A 12 -0.14 11.20 4.45
C SER A 12 0.50 11.42 5.82
N HIS A 13 1.21 10.41 6.32
CA HIS A 13 1.94 10.53 7.58
C HIS A 13 3.05 11.59 7.49
N PRO A 14 3.31 12.32 8.59
CA PRO A 14 4.30 13.40 8.62
C PRO A 14 5.70 13.00 8.14
N CYS A 15 6.12 11.75 8.38
CA CYS A 15 7.42 11.24 7.93
C CYS A 15 7.62 11.30 6.39
N TRP A 16 6.54 11.37 5.60
CA TRP A 16 6.60 11.48 4.14
C TRP A 16 6.57 12.90 3.59
N LYS A 17 6.47 13.90 4.47
CA LYS A 17 6.33 15.32 4.09
C LYS A 17 7.38 15.76 3.07
N GLN A 18 8.65 15.54 3.38
CA GLN A 18 9.75 15.99 2.51
C GLN A 18 9.69 15.38 1.11
N LEU A 19 9.38 14.08 1.03
CA LEU A 19 9.24 13.39 -0.26
C LEU A 19 8.06 13.92 -1.07
N ILE A 20 6.93 14.20 -0.43
CA ILE A 20 5.73 14.70 -1.10
C ILE A 20 5.95 16.13 -1.61
N GLU A 21 6.48 17.00 -0.77
CA GLU A 21 6.74 18.40 -1.12
C GLU A 21 7.82 18.54 -2.21
N SER A 22 8.84 17.65 -2.25
CA SER A 22 9.84 17.62 -3.32
C SER A 22 9.24 17.34 -4.70
N SER A 23 8.05 16.73 -4.73
CA SER A 23 7.29 16.46 -5.96
C SER A 23 6.32 17.60 -6.34
N ASN A 24 6.41 18.77 -5.70
CA ASN A 24 5.51 19.92 -5.89
C ASN A 24 4.02 19.58 -5.67
N VAL A 25 3.73 18.72 -4.69
CA VAL A 25 2.38 18.39 -4.25
C VAL A 25 2.13 18.99 -2.88
N LYS A 26 0.97 19.64 -2.69
CA LYS A 26 0.57 20.14 -1.37
C LYS A 26 0.41 18.98 -0.41
N PHE A 27 0.95 19.11 0.79
CA PHE A 27 0.92 18.09 1.82
C PHE A 27 0.00 18.48 2.97
N VAL A 28 -0.76 17.52 3.49
CA VAL A 28 -1.47 17.64 4.76
C VAL A 28 -1.12 16.44 5.64
N PRO A 29 -0.70 16.70 6.90
CA PRO A 29 -0.37 15.61 7.83
C PRO A 29 -1.63 14.87 8.27
N ILE A 30 -1.58 13.55 8.20
CA ILE A 30 -2.65 12.63 8.62
C ILE A 30 -2.01 11.57 9.52
N GLY A 31 -2.52 11.45 10.74
CA GLY A 31 -2.07 10.46 11.69
C GLY A 31 -0.76 10.80 12.40
N PRO A 32 -0.20 9.86 13.18
CA PRO A 32 0.96 10.10 14.01
C PRO A 32 2.24 10.27 13.18
N ASP A 33 3.18 11.04 13.73
CA ASP A 33 4.53 11.20 13.17
C ASP A 33 5.41 10.00 13.56
N ILE A 34 5.15 8.87 12.93
CA ILE A 34 5.90 7.62 13.12
C ILE A 34 6.16 6.95 11.77
N ASP A 35 7.24 6.20 11.70
CA ASP A 35 7.48 5.28 10.59
C ASP A 35 6.67 4.00 10.82
N ILE A 36 5.49 3.94 10.17
CA ILE A 36 4.55 2.82 10.33
C ILE A 36 5.18 1.50 9.88
N GLU A 37 6.00 1.50 8.84
CA GLU A 37 6.64 0.28 8.35
C GLU A 37 7.64 -0.26 9.37
N LYS A 38 8.42 0.62 9.99
CA LYS A 38 9.35 0.27 11.05
C LYS A 38 8.62 -0.27 12.27
N GLU A 39 7.57 0.41 12.72
CA GLU A 39 6.76 -0.07 13.86
C GLU A 39 6.06 -1.39 13.55
N ALA A 40 5.55 -1.57 12.34
CA ALA A 40 4.95 -2.81 11.90
C ALA A 40 6.00 -3.95 11.82
N ALA A 41 7.24 -3.64 11.40
CA ALA A 41 8.35 -4.60 11.41
C ALA A 41 8.67 -5.06 12.84
N VAL A 42 8.74 -4.14 13.81
CA VAL A 42 8.92 -4.46 15.24
C VAL A 42 7.83 -5.39 15.74
N ILE A 43 6.56 -5.14 15.40
CA ILE A 43 5.44 -6.01 15.77
C ILE A 43 5.59 -7.40 15.14
N ARG A 44 6.02 -7.48 13.88
CA ARG A 44 6.25 -8.74 13.17
C ARG A 44 7.39 -9.52 13.81
N GLY A 45 8.51 -8.88 14.12
CA GLY A 45 9.69 -9.52 14.72
C GLY A 45 9.45 -10.13 16.09
N LYS A 46 8.60 -9.49 16.92
CA LYS A 46 8.27 -9.96 18.27
C LYS A 46 7.39 -11.21 18.33
N ASN A 47 6.79 -11.63 17.23
CA ASN A 47 5.81 -12.72 17.21
C ASN A 47 6.28 -13.88 16.35
N LYS A 48 6.59 -15.02 16.98
CA LYS A 48 6.99 -16.25 16.28
C LYS A 48 5.85 -16.89 15.46
N ASN A 49 4.59 -16.63 15.82
CA ASN A 49 3.43 -17.14 15.08
C ASN A 49 3.03 -16.17 13.98
N PRO A 50 3.12 -16.56 12.68
CA PRO A 50 2.83 -15.65 11.56
C PRO A 50 1.40 -15.10 11.57
N MET A 51 0.41 -15.91 11.96
CA MET A 51 -0.99 -15.48 12.02
C MET A 51 -1.20 -14.43 13.12
N LEU A 52 -0.62 -14.65 14.30
CA LEU A 52 -0.72 -13.69 15.40
C LEU A 52 0.02 -12.39 15.06
N SER A 53 1.17 -12.50 14.41
CA SER A 53 1.95 -11.38 13.91
C SER A 53 1.13 -10.53 12.93
N MET A 54 0.50 -11.18 11.93
CA MET A 54 -0.36 -10.52 10.97
C MET A 54 -1.54 -9.80 11.65
N LEU A 55 -2.25 -10.47 12.55
CA LEU A 55 -3.39 -9.87 13.26
C LEU A 55 -2.99 -8.66 14.10
N LYS A 56 -1.85 -8.71 14.80
CA LYS A 56 -1.35 -7.58 15.58
C LYS A 56 -0.96 -6.40 14.69
N THR A 57 -0.28 -6.68 13.57
CA THR A 57 0.08 -5.64 12.60
C THR A 57 -1.17 -4.99 11.99
N MET A 58 -2.17 -5.78 11.61
CA MET A 58 -3.44 -5.26 11.11
C MET A 58 -4.14 -4.38 12.16
N ASN A 59 -4.23 -4.83 13.40
CA ASN A 59 -4.85 -4.06 14.48
C ASN A 59 -4.13 -2.73 14.71
N PHE A 60 -2.80 -2.72 14.68
CA PHE A 60 -2.00 -1.51 14.81
C PHE A 60 -2.33 -0.51 13.68
N VAL A 61 -2.31 -0.97 12.43
CA VAL A 61 -2.64 -0.10 11.27
C VAL A 61 -4.08 0.40 11.35
N PHE A 62 -5.04 -0.47 11.66
CA PHE A 62 -6.44 -0.07 11.79
C PHE A 62 -6.70 0.91 12.94
N ASP A 63 -5.98 0.80 14.04
CA ASP A 63 -6.07 1.77 15.14
C ASP A 63 -5.62 3.17 14.70
N ILE A 64 -4.57 3.26 13.89
CA ILE A 64 -4.13 4.51 13.29
C ILE A 64 -5.23 5.08 12.38
N ILE A 65 -5.76 4.29 11.46
CA ILE A 65 -6.83 4.71 10.55
C ILE A 65 -8.03 5.26 11.32
N VAL A 66 -8.49 4.55 12.34
CA VAL A 66 -9.65 4.97 13.15
C VAL A 66 -9.37 6.25 13.95
N LYS A 67 -8.17 6.41 14.47
CA LYS A 67 -7.79 7.62 15.23
C LYS A 67 -7.65 8.85 14.34
N SER A 68 -7.18 8.67 13.11
CA SER A 68 -6.92 9.76 12.16
C SER A 68 -8.17 10.23 11.41
N THR A 69 -9.34 9.60 11.60
CA THR A 69 -10.57 9.91 10.83
C THR A 69 -10.98 11.39 10.93
N GLY A 70 -10.71 12.06 12.06
CA GLY A 70 -11.00 13.50 12.21
C GLY A 70 -10.15 14.38 11.30
N GLU A 71 -8.86 14.10 11.22
CA GLU A 71 -7.91 14.80 10.36
C GLU A 71 -8.23 14.55 8.88
N VAL A 72 -8.57 13.30 8.54
CA VAL A 72 -8.99 12.92 7.18
C VAL A 72 -10.25 13.66 6.79
N PHE A 73 -11.24 13.76 7.69
CA PHE A 73 -12.49 14.49 7.43
C PHE A 73 -12.24 15.97 7.14
N GLU A 74 -11.40 16.62 7.94
CA GLU A 74 -11.03 18.03 7.70
C GLU A 74 -10.30 18.19 6.36
N ALA A 75 -9.40 17.28 6.01
CA ALA A 75 -8.67 17.30 4.74
C ALA A 75 -9.58 17.09 3.52
N CYS A 76 -10.68 16.37 3.68
CA CYS A 76 -11.65 16.12 2.60
C CYS A 76 -12.59 17.30 2.33
N LYS A 77 -12.76 18.23 3.27
CA LYS A 77 -13.67 19.36 3.10
C LYS A 77 -13.31 20.24 1.91
N GLY A 78 -14.29 20.53 1.09
CA GLY A 78 -14.14 21.41 -0.08
C GLY A 78 -13.38 20.79 -1.26
N MET A 79 -13.13 19.49 -1.22
CA MET A 79 -12.56 18.75 -2.35
C MET A 79 -13.66 18.34 -3.33
N ASP A 80 -13.36 18.37 -4.62
CA ASP A 80 -14.27 17.95 -5.68
C ASP A 80 -14.20 16.42 -5.91
N LEU A 81 -13.07 15.79 -5.56
CA LEU A 81 -12.82 14.37 -5.75
C LEU A 81 -11.84 13.87 -4.69
N ILE A 82 -12.12 12.70 -4.12
CA ILE A 82 -11.20 12.01 -3.22
C ILE A 82 -10.64 10.78 -3.91
N VAL A 83 -9.30 10.69 -3.95
CA VAL A 83 -8.59 9.50 -4.43
C VAL A 83 -8.12 8.71 -3.20
N VAL A 84 -8.59 7.49 -3.07
CA VAL A 84 -8.24 6.61 -1.95
C VAL A 84 -7.39 5.42 -2.42
N SER A 85 -6.54 4.92 -1.54
CA SER A 85 -5.76 3.70 -1.77
C SER A 85 -6.39 2.50 -1.06
N HIS A 86 -5.73 1.37 -1.08
CA HIS A 86 -6.21 0.13 -0.45
C HIS A 86 -6.51 0.26 1.06
N ALA A 87 -5.95 1.23 1.75
CA ALA A 87 -6.28 1.53 3.16
C ALA A 87 -7.64 2.22 3.33
N GLN A 88 -8.28 2.64 2.24
CA GLN A 88 -9.61 3.27 2.20
C GLN A 88 -9.77 4.49 3.13
N MET A 89 -8.67 5.16 3.48
CA MET A 89 -8.70 6.40 4.23
C MET A 89 -9.31 7.50 3.34
N GLY A 90 -10.34 8.14 3.82
CA GLY A 90 -11.10 9.14 3.07
C GLY A 90 -12.39 8.61 2.41
N ALA A 91 -12.54 7.30 2.23
CA ALA A 91 -13.74 6.75 1.58
C ALA A 91 -15.03 7.01 2.38
N THR A 92 -14.97 6.78 3.69
CA THR A 92 -16.13 7.02 4.59
C THR A 92 -16.39 8.52 4.74
N GLU A 93 -15.36 9.33 4.84
CA GLU A 93 -15.43 10.77 4.97
C GLU A 93 -16.01 11.41 3.69
N ALA A 94 -15.60 10.92 2.53
CA ALA A 94 -16.17 11.33 1.23
C ALA A 94 -17.67 10.99 1.13
N GLU A 95 -18.08 9.79 1.58
CA GLU A 95 -19.51 9.41 1.65
C GLU A 95 -20.32 10.39 2.50
N VAL A 96 -19.79 10.78 3.67
CA VAL A 96 -20.45 11.77 4.55
C VAL A 96 -20.58 13.13 3.91
N LEU A 97 -19.55 13.55 3.17
CA LEU A 97 -19.50 14.86 2.52
C LEU A 97 -20.19 14.89 1.14
N GLY A 98 -20.61 13.72 0.63
CA GLY A 98 -21.21 13.61 -0.70
C GLY A 98 -20.21 13.82 -1.84
N ILE A 99 -18.91 13.58 -1.60
CA ILE A 99 -17.83 13.77 -2.57
C ILE A 99 -17.59 12.45 -3.32
N PRO A 100 -17.49 12.47 -4.65
CA PRO A 100 -17.17 11.27 -5.43
C PRO A 100 -15.78 10.73 -5.08
N THR A 101 -15.62 9.41 -5.18
CA THR A 101 -14.35 8.72 -4.89
C THR A 101 -13.82 7.96 -6.07
N VAL A 102 -12.49 7.93 -6.18
CA VAL A 102 -11.74 7.04 -7.06
C VAL A 102 -10.81 6.19 -6.20
N ASN A 103 -10.89 4.90 -6.34
CA ASN A 103 -10.00 3.97 -5.64
C ASN A 103 -8.77 3.64 -6.50
N VAL A 104 -7.62 3.46 -5.87
CA VAL A 104 -6.39 2.96 -6.50
C VAL A 104 -6.05 1.63 -5.86
N THR A 105 -6.26 0.56 -6.62
CA THR A 105 -6.04 -0.81 -6.15
C THR A 105 -4.70 -1.34 -6.67
N LEU A 106 -3.71 -1.39 -5.80
CA LEU A 106 -2.38 -1.92 -6.12
C LEU A 106 -2.36 -3.46 -6.15
N GLN A 107 -3.28 -4.10 -5.46
CA GLN A 107 -3.43 -5.55 -5.37
C GLN A 107 -4.80 -5.96 -5.90
N PRO A 108 -4.92 -6.28 -7.19
CA PRO A 108 -6.21 -6.62 -7.81
C PRO A 108 -6.92 -7.80 -7.16
N GLU A 109 -6.19 -8.66 -6.46
CA GLU A 109 -6.73 -9.79 -5.68
C GLU A 109 -7.62 -9.36 -4.53
N MET A 110 -7.52 -8.11 -4.09
CA MET A 110 -8.40 -7.53 -3.06
C MET A 110 -9.77 -7.13 -3.59
N ILE A 111 -9.94 -7.02 -4.93
CA ILE A 111 -11.23 -6.74 -5.53
C ILE A 111 -12.12 -7.98 -5.34
N PRO A 112 -13.29 -7.83 -4.69
CA PRO A 112 -14.16 -8.97 -4.45
C PRO A 112 -14.61 -9.64 -5.75
N GLU A 113 -14.33 -10.92 -5.91
CA GLU A 113 -14.75 -11.69 -7.05
C GLU A 113 -16.17 -12.24 -6.85
N LYS A 114 -17.05 -12.02 -7.81
CA LYS A 114 -18.33 -12.73 -7.86
C LYS A 114 -18.07 -14.14 -8.38
N LEU A 115 -17.67 -15.06 -7.51
CA LEU A 115 -17.43 -16.46 -7.89
C LEU A 115 -18.74 -17.18 -8.17
N LYS A 116 -18.86 -17.78 -9.36
CA LYS A 116 -20.06 -18.49 -9.82
C LYS A 116 -20.50 -19.68 -8.95
N LYS A 117 -19.59 -20.34 -8.23
CA LYS A 117 -19.89 -21.49 -7.37
C LYS A 117 -18.93 -21.53 -6.18
N GLN A 118 -19.30 -20.85 -5.10
CA GLN A 118 -18.70 -21.13 -3.80
C GLN A 118 -19.55 -22.17 -3.06
N THR A 119 -18.90 -23.16 -2.45
CA THR A 119 -19.58 -24.04 -1.47
C THR A 119 -20.13 -23.17 -0.34
N PHE A 120 -21.27 -23.55 0.22
CA PHE A 120 -21.90 -22.83 1.35
C PHE A 120 -20.90 -22.52 2.48
N ILE A 121 -20.05 -23.49 2.82
CA ILE A 121 -19.01 -23.33 3.85
C ILE A 121 -18.02 -22.23 3.48
N LYS A 122 -17.53 -22.19 2.24
CA LYS A 122 -16.61 -21.13 1.76
C LYS A 122 -17.26 -19.75 1.80
N LYS A 123 -18.56 -19.67 1.48
CA LYS A 123 -19.32 -18.40 1.60
C LYS A 123 -19.40 -17.92 3.05
N VAL A 124 -19.72 -18.82 3.99
CA VAL A 124 -19.83 -18.46 5.42
C VAL A 124 -18.50 -18.00 5.96
N ILE A 125 -17.40 -18.74 5.69
CA ILE A 125 -16.05 -18.38 6.14
C ILE A 125 -15.62 -17.06 5.50
N GLY A 126 -15.83 -16.89 4.19
CA GLY A 126 -15.50 -15.65 3.47
C GLY A 126 -16.26 -14.45 4.01
N SER A 127 -17.56 -14.57 4.26
CA SER A 127 -18.37 -13.50 4.86
C SER A 127 -17.94 -13.15 6.27
N PHE A 128 -17.53 -14.15 7.07
CA PHE A 128 -17.00 -13.92 8.41
C PHE A 128 -15.71 -13.12 8.36
N ILE A 129 -14.76 -13.52 7.51
CA ILE A 129 -13.46 -12.82 7.34
C ILE A 129 -13.70 -11.40 6.82
N ALA A 130 -14.52 -11.23 5.78
CA ALA A 130 -14.86 -9.94 5.21
C ALA A 130 -15.52 -9.00 6.25
N GLY A 131 -16.37 -9.54 7.11
CA GLY A 131 -16.97 -8.81 8.23
C GLY A 131 -15.94 -8.40 9.30
N GLN A 132 -14.94 -9.23 9.58
CA GLN A 132 -13.86 -8.86 10.52
C GLN A 132 -13.03 -7.68 9.97
N ILE A 133 -12.71 -7.70 8.68
CA ILE A 133 -11.97 -6.62 8.02
C ILE A 133 -12.79 -5.32 7.99
N ALA A 134 -14.11 -5.39 7.86
CA ALA A 134 -14.99 -4.22 7.88
C ALA A 134 -15.15 -3.58 9.26
N LYS A 135 -14.87 -4.29 10.36
CA LYS A 135 -15.09 -3.78 11.72
C LYS A 135 -14.42 -2.44 12.05
N PRO A 136 -13.15 -2.20 11.72
CA PRO A 136 -12.50 -0.91 11.98
C PRO A 136 -13.22 0.23 11.26
N TYR A 137 -13.57 0.03 10.00
CA TYR A 137 -14.30 1.02 9.20
C TYR A 137 -15.71 1.24 9.76
N ASN A 138 -16.36 0.22 10.31
CA ASN A 138 -17.65 0.37 10.97
C ASN A 138 -17.58 1.21 12.26
N LYS A 139 -16.42 1.29 12.93
CA LYS A 139 -16.21 2.26 14.03
C LYS A 139 -16.24 3.69 13.47
N ILE A 140 -15.61 3.94 12.32
CA ILE A 140 -15.64 5.25 11.66
C ILE A 140 -17.05 5.58 11.18
N ARG A 141 -17.73 4.65 10.49
CA ARG A 141 -19.10 4.82 10.01
C ARG A 141 -20.08 5.15 11.15
N LYS A 142 -19.92 4.47 12.30
CA LYS A 142 -20.71 4.76 13.51
C LYS A 142 -20.50 6.20 14.02
N LYS A 143 -19.25 6.71 13.97
CA LYS A 143 -18.93 8.09 14.37
C LYS A 143 -19.72 9.12 13.55
N TYR A 144 -20.00 8.81 12.29
CA TYR A 144 -20.73 9.67 11.36
C TYR A 144 -22.20 9.25 11.18
N ASN A 145 -22.74 8.39 12.04
CA ASN A 145 -24.13 7.89 11.97
C ASN A 145 -24.50 7.19 10.65
N LEU A 146 -23.51 6.64 9.95
CA LEU A 146 -23.72 5.84 8.75
C LEU A 146 -24.13 4.41 9.07
N LYS A 147 -24.87 3.77 8.17
CA LYS A 147 -25.18 2.34 8.26
C LYS A 147 -23.90 1.52 8.22
N PRO A 148 -23.78 0.46 9.05
CA PRO A 148 -22.59 -0.38 9.01
C PRO A 148 -22.43 -1.06 7.65
N ALA A 149 -21.19 -1.13 7.16
CA ALA A 149 -20.85 -1.90 5.99
C ALA A 149 -20.91 -3.40 6.31
N LYS A 150 -21.49 -4.18 5.42
CA LYS A 150 -21.59 -5.65 5.57
C LYS A 150 -20.22 -6.33 5.38
N ASP A 151 -19.43 -5.78 4.48
CA ASP A 151 -18.11 -6.28 4.10
C ASP A 151 -17.22 -5.15 3.58
N ILE A 152 -15.96 -5.48 3.30
CA ILE A 152 -14.98 -4.53 2.77
C ILE A 152 -15.36 -4.04 1.36
N GLY A 153 -16.05 -4.85 0.56
CA GLY A 153 -16.45 -4.48 -0.80
C GLY A 153 -17.40 -3.27 -0.79
N MET A 154 -18.26 -3.16 0.23
CA MET A 154 -19.12 -1.98 0.39
C MET A 154 -18.30 -0.71 0.70
N ILE A 155 -17.19 -0.83 1.43
CA ILE A 155 -16.30 0.29 1.76
C ILE A 155 -15.46 0.68 0.54
N MET A 156 -15.02 -0.30 -0.23
CA MET A 156 -14.26 -0.10 -1.47
C MET A 156 -15.13 0.33 -2.66
N SER A 157 -16.44 0.47 -2.46
CA SER A 157 -17.34 0.94 -3.52
C SER A 157 -17.01 2.39 -3.87
N SER A 158 -16.50 2.60 -5.07
CA SER A 158 -16.09 3.89 -5.60
C SER A 158 -16.65 4.07 -7.02
N ASN A 159 -16.63 5.31 -7.53
CA ASN A 159 -17.05 5.59 -8.89
C ASN A 159 -16.14 4.91 -9.93
N TYR A 160 -14.84 4.86 -9.65
CA TYR A 160 -13.84 4.17 -10.44
C TYR A 160 -12.82 3.48 -9.55
N ASP A 161 -12.35 2.33 -10.01
CA ASP A 161 -11.27 1.59 -9.38
C ASP A 161 -10.11 1.46 -10.38
N LEU A 162 -9.07 2.25 -10.15
CA LEU A 162 -7.90 2.32 -11.03
C LEU A 162 -6.90 1.27 -10.59
N ILE A 163 -6.53 0.40 -11.51
CA ILE A 163 -5.60 -0.70 -11.28
C ILE A 163 -4.31 -0.38 -12.04
N PRO A 164 -3.26 0.13 -11.37
CA PRO A 164 -2.03 0.56 -12.04
C PRO A 164 -1.12 -0.62 -12.40
N ILE A 165 -1.68 -1.58 -13.11
CA ILE A 165 -1.00 -2.76 -13.62
C ILE A 165 -1.25 -2.84 -15.13
N SER A 166 -0.24 -3.30 -15.88
CA SER A 166 -0.38 -3.53 -17.31
C SER A 166 -1.34 -4.69 -17.58
N LYS A 167 -2.24 -4.50 -18.54
CA LYS A 167 -3.11 -5.56 -19.04
C LYS A 167 -2.36 -6.77 -19.61
N TYR A 168 -1.09 -6.60 -19.95
CA TYR A 168 -0.22 -7.69 -20.42
C TYR A 168 0.42 -8.48 -19.27
N ALA A 169 0.50 -7.89 -18.08
CA ALA A 169 1.01 -8.56 -16.89
C ALA A 169 -0.07 -9.34 -16.14
N LYS A 170 -1.33 -8.92 -16.27
CA LYS A 170 -2.46 -9.59 -15.63
C LYS A 170 -3.69 -9.52 -16.52
N GLU A 171 -4.33 -10.66 -16.73
CA GLU A 171 -5.61 -10.72 -17.41
C GLU A 171 -6.72 -10.11 -16.56
N ARG A 172 -7.67 -9.45 -17.24
CA ARG A 172 -8.86 -8.93 -16.59
C ARG A 172 -9.73 -10.07 -16.08
N ASN A 173 -10.13 -10.02 -14.82
CA ASN A 173 -11.13 -10.93 -14.32
C ASN A 173 -12.48 -10.68 -15.05
N PRO A 174 -13.09 -11.72 -15.68
CA PRO A 174 -14.32 -11.55 -16.45
C PRO A 174 -15.53 -11.11 -15.60
N TYR A 175 -15.44 -11.22 -14.27
CA TYR A 175 -16.50 -10.82 -13.34
C TYR A 175 -16.35 -9.39 -12.79
N TRP A 176 -15.28 -8.69 -13.16
CA TRP A 176 -15.12 -7.29 -12.76
C TRP A 176 -16.07 -6.39 -13.51
N GLU A 177 -16.67 -5.46 -12.78
CA GLU A 177 -17.54 -4.43 -13.34
C GLU A 177 -16.73 -3.47 -14.24
N PRO A 178 -17.37 -2.74 -15.18
CA PRO A 178 -16.69 -1.84 -16.10
C PRO A 178 -15.83 -0.75 -15.43
N HIS A 179 -16.21 -0.31 -14.23
CA HIS A 179 -15.49 0.73 -13.48
C HIS A 179 -14.12 0.29 -12.94
N HIS A 180 -13.79 -0.99 -12.97
CA HIS A 180 -12.44 -1.49 -12.67
C HIS A 180 -11.56 -1.35 -13.92
N VAL A 181 -10.65 -0.41 -13.90
CA VAL A 181 -9.89 0.02 -15.09
C VAL A 181 -8.40 -0.24 -14.91
N PHE A 182 -7.82 -1.05 -15.81
CA PHE A 182 -6.36 -1.14 -15.93
C PHE A 182 -5.80 0.13 -16.54
N THR A 183 -4.90 0.80 -15.82
CA THR A 183 -4.28 2.06 -16.25
C THR A 183 -2.85 1.89 -16.78
N GLY A 184 -2.31 0.67 -16.73
CA GLY A 184 -0.88 0.46 -16.93
C GLY A 184 -0.08 0.84 -15.69
N PHE A 185 1.21 0.51 -15.70
CA PHE A 185 2.09 0.89 -14.60
C PHE A 185 2.30 2.40 -14.57
N TRP A 186 2.27 2.99 -13.38
CA TRP A 186 2.58 4.40 -13.19
C TRP A 186 4.07 4.54 -12.87
N TYR A 187 4.75 5.34 -13.65
CA TYR A 187 6.17 5.61 -13.50
C TYR A 187 6.40 7.09 -13.22
N GLN A 188 7.42 7.35 -12.45
CA GLN A 188 8.04 8.67 -12.38
C GLN A 188 9.30 8.60 -13.25
N ASP A 189 9.38 9.43 -14.29
CA ASP A 189 10.57 9.55 -15.11
C ASP A 189 11.65 10.32 -14.33
N GLU A 190 12.66 9.61 -13.89
CA GLU A 190 13.89 10.21 -13.33
C GLU A 190 14.88 10.47 -14.45
N LYS A 191 14.62 11.50 -15.26
CA LYS A 191 15.45 11.83 -16.42
C LYS A 191 16.86 12.30 -16.07
N ASP A 192 17.04 12.80 -14.84
CA ASP A 192 18.29 13.43 -14.38
C ASP A 192 19.02 12.59 -13.33
N TYR A 193 18.66 11.30 -13.19
CA TYR A 193 19.37 10.43 -12.25
C TYR A 193 20.82 10.24 -12.69
N GLN A 194 21.74 10.61 -11.81
CA GLN A 194 23.15 10.32 -11.95
C GLN A 194 23.53 9.28 -10.89
N PRO A 195 24.05 8.12 -11.26
CA PRO A 195 24.49 7.14 -10.29
C PRO A 195 25.65 7.71 -9.46
N GLU A 196 25.72 7.33 -8.20
CA GLU A 196 26.88 7.62 -7.38
C GLU A 196 28.15 7.06 -8.04
N GLU A 197 29.25 7.78 -7.92
CA GLU A 197 30.53 7.43 -8.58
C GLU A 197 30.96 5.99 -8.28
N ASN A 198 30.79 5.54 -7.03
CA ASN A 198 31.10 4.17 -6.63
C ASN A 198 30.27 3.13 -7.37
N LEU A 199 28.97 3.38 -7.54
CA LEU A 199 28.07 2.50 -8.28
C LEU A 199 28.39 2.49 -9.76
N ASP A 200 28.62 3.67 -10.36
CA ASP A 200 28.98 3.80 -11.77
C ASP A 200 30.29 3.08 -12.07
N ASN A 201 31.32 3.29 -11.25
CA ASN A 201 32.58 2.59 -11.34
C ASN A 201 32.43 1.06 -11.17
N PHE A 202 31.59 0.63 -10.24
CA PHE A 202 31.28 -0.79 -10.07
C PHE A 202 30.60 -1.37 -11.32
N LEU A 203 29.62 -0.69 -11.89
CA LEU A 203 28.90 -1.14 -13.09
C LEU A 203 29.81 -1.23 -14.32
N LYS A 204 30.77 -0.30 -14.48
CA LYS A 204 31.71 -0.26 -15.61
C LYS A 204 32.83 -1.30 -15.53
N ARG A 205 33.09 -1.89 -14.35
CA ARG A 205 34.16 -2.85 -14.13
C ARG A 205 33.68 -4.29 -14.22
N GLY A 206 34.15 -5.05 -15.20
CA GLY A 206 33.87 -6.50 -15.33
C GLY A 206 32.48 -6.86 -15.79
N ASP A 207 32.06 -8.09 -15.51
CA ASP A 207 30.80 -8.65 -15.99
C ASP A 207 29.59 -8.00 -15.33
N LYS A 208 28.42 -8.12 -15.99
CA LYS A 208 27.15 -7.60 -15.48
C LYS A 208 26.83 -8.17 -14.11
N PRO A 209 26.58 -7.34 -13.10
CA PRO A 209 26.25 -7.82 -11.77
C PRO A 209 24.80 -8.35 -11.69
N ILE A 210 24.54 -9.21 -10.72
CA ILE A 210 23.20 -9.62 -10.34
C ILE A 210 22.64 -8.58 -9.38
N LEU A 211 21.43 -8.07 -9.64
CA LEU A 211 20.69 -7.24 -8.69
C LEU A 211 19.90 -8.13 -7.75
N LEU A 212 20.21 -8.08 -6.46
CA LEU A 212 19.40 -8.65 -5.39
C LEU A 212 18.59 -7.55 -4.73
N ALA A 213 17.28 -7.53 -4.99
CA ALA A 213 16.34 -6.59 -4.38
C ALA A 213 15.12 -7.37 -3.83
N LEU A 214 14.92 -7.35 -2.52
CA LEU A 214 13.82 -8.04 -1.85
C LEU A 214 12.62 -7.13 -1.57
N GLY A 215 12.62 -5.92 -2.13
CA GLY A 215 11.57 -4.92 -1.93
C GLY A 215 11.67 -4.23 -0.57
N ALA A 216 10.59 -3.54 -0.19
CA ALA A 216 10.53 -2.75 1.04
C ALA A 216 10.24 -3.58 2.31
N MET A 217 9.96 -4.87 2.19
CA MET A 217 9.71 -5.73 3.35
C MET A 217 11.04 -6.11 4.00
N SER A 218 11.51 -5.28 4.91
CA SER A 218 12.62 -5.62 5.79
C SER A 218 12.19 -6.68 6.82
N PHE A 219 13.12 -7.56 7.13
CA PHE A 219 13.00 -8.47 8.26
C PHE A 219 13.90 -7.91 9.36
N GLU A 220 13.39 -7.82 10.59
CA GLU A 220 14.21 -7.31 11.68
C GLU A 220 15.41 -8.20 12.02
N ASP A 221 16.53 -7.54 12.32
CA ASP A 221 17.70 -8.03 13.03
C ASP A 221 18.37 -9.30 12.45
N LYS A 222 18.44 -10.35 13.28
CA LYS A 222 19.19 -11.57 12.98
C LYS A 222 18.72 -12.33 11.73
N ALA A 223 17.41 -12.25 11.41
CA ALA A 223 16.87 -12.94 10.24
C ALA A 223 17.30 -12.26 8.93
N GLU A 224 17.43 -10.93 8.95
CA GLU A 224 17.91 -10.16 7.80
C GLU A 224 19.40 -10.39 7.57
N VAL A 225 20.21 -10.33 8.62
CA VAL A 225 21.65 -10.63 8.57
C VAL A 225 21.89 -12.05 8.06
N ASN A 226 21.17 -13.05 8.60
CA ASN A 226 21.31 -14.43 8.14
C ASN A 226 20.94 -14.63 6.67
N LYS A 227 19.92 -13.91 6.17
CA LYS A 227 19.55 -13.94 4.76
C LYS A 227 20.62 -13.29 3.89
N LEU A 228 21.12 -12.12 4.29
CA LEU A 228 22.21 -11.46 3.58
C LEU A 228 23.44 -12.36 3.49
N ASP A 229 23.86 -12.95 4.61
CA ASP A 229 24.99 -13.90 4.65
C ASP A 229 24.80 -15.09 3.71
N MET A 230 23.58 -15.62 3.64
CA MET A 230 23.27 -16.71 2.72
C MET A 230 23.47 -16.30 1.25
N PHE A 231 23.00 -15.10 0.87
CA PHE A 231 23.19 -14.59 -0.48
C PHE A 231 24.65 -14.25 -0.78
N VAL A 232 25.35 -13.61 0.16
CA VAL A 232 26.79 -13.30 0.02
C VAL A 232 27.59 -14.57 -0.22
N LYS A 233 27.40 -15.61 0.60
CA LYS A 233 28.05 -16.92 0.40
C LYS A 233 27.72 -17.56 -0.94
N ALA A 234 26.49 -17.39 -1.43
CA ALA A 234 26.13 -17.89 -2.75
C ALA A 234 26.86 -17.15 -3.88
N PHE A 235 26.99 -15.82 -3.79
CA PHE A 235 27.75 -15.02 -4.75
C PHE A 235 29.25 -15.35 -4.71
N GLU A 236 29.83 -15.47 -3.52
CA GLU A 236 31.24 -15.90 -3.35
C GLU A 236 31.49 -17.27 -3.98
N LYS A 237 30.61 -18.23 -3.73
CA LYS A 237 30.72 -19.59 -4.28
C LYS A 237 30.63 -19.64 -5.81
N THR A 238 29.83 -18.76 -6.39
CA THR A 238 29.56 -18.73 -7.83
C THR A 238 30.46 -17.75 -8.60
N GLY A 239 31.15 -16.86 -7.89
CA GLY A 239 31.99 -15.82 -8.48
C GLY A 239 31.23 -14.68 -9.14
N TYR A 240 29.89 -14.62 -8.97
CA TYR A 240 29.11 -13.54 -9.53
C TYR A 240 29.25 -12.24 -8.71
N ARG A 241 29.35 -11.14 -9.42
CA ARG A 241 29.25 -9.80 -8.85
C ARG A 241 27.79 -9.51 -8.52
N ALA A 242 27.54 -8.81 -7.42
CA ALA A 242 26.18 -8.49 -7.02
C ALA A 242 26.03 -7.05 -6.51
N ILE A 243 24.85 -6.47 -6.75
CA ILE A 243 24.35 -5.26 -6.09
C ILE A 243 23.22 -5.70 -5.18
N VAL A 244 23.32 -5.36 -3.91
CA VAL A 244 22.34 -5.74 -2.90
C VAL A 244 21.60 -4.50 -2.44
N GLN A 245 20.28 -4.50 -2.57
CA GLN A 245 19.39 -3.39 -2.17
C GLN A 245 18.43 -3.83 -1.05
N GLY A 246 18.21 -2.96 -0.08
CA GLY A 246 17.15 -3.13 0.94
C GLY A 246 17.61 -3.83 2.21
N PHE A 247 18.87 -4.26 2.31
CA PHE A 247 19.42 -4.77 3.57
C PHE A 247 20.04 -3.61 4.35
N GLN A 248 19.51 -3.35 5.54
CA GLN A 248 20.13 -2.38 6.43
C GLN A 248 21.38 -2.99 7.05
N LYS A 249 22.49 -2.24 7.03
CA LYS A 249 23.67 -2.60 7.83
C LYS A 249 23.29 -2.46 9.30
N SER A 250 23.35 -3.56 10.04
CA SER A 250 23.37 -3.53 11.51
C SER A 250 24.68 -2.93 12.01
#